data_e77f096417166e665fb4c62c607c8c7d
#
_entry.id   e77f096417166e665fb4c62c607c8c7d
#
_cell.length_a   1.000
_cell.length_b   1.000
_cell.length_c   1.000
_cell.angle_alpha   90.00
_cell.angle_beta   90.00
_cell.angle_gamma   90.00
#
_symmetry.space_group_name_H-M   'P 1'
#
loop_
_entity.id
_entity.type
_entity.pdbx_description
1 polymer ?
#
loop_
_entity_poly.entity_id
_entity_poly.type
_entity_poly.pdbx_seq_one_letter_code
_entity_poly.pdbx_strand_id
1 'polypeptide(L)'
;MPETDVFTKNYISQNKIFADVFNFFIYNGRRVIKPESLKDESPEESAILFIDGKKTETAQRYRDVFKSCAVKRDGNTAYVLLGVENQSDIHYAMAARVMIYDALQYGKQIENIAAKHKQDKDKMTSGEFLSGFTKSDRLVPVITLVIYFGAEKWDAPTSLYEMFGQKNESKYDECLMKFVQDYKINLIQPAALTDDELKKFVTDFSQVMKFLKYSDDKQKMRELLREDSSYENISTQAALVLKSCANIGIKINQKEEKTNMCKAIQELQD
;
A
#
# COMPACT_ATOMS: atom_id res chain seq x y z
N MET A 1 6.09 -12.78 -13.03
CA MET A 1 6.15 -11.58 -12.17
C MET A 1 7.59 -11.11 -12.22
N PRO A 2 7.88 -9.84 -12.47
CA PRO A 2 9.24 -9.33 -12.43
C PRO A 2 9.88 -9.61 -11.07
N GLU A 3 11.19 -9.78 -11.03
CA GLU A 3 11.94 -10.09 -9.79
C GLU A 3 11.75 -8.99 -8.74
N THR A 4 11.68 -7.75 -9.19
CA THR A 4 11.42 -6.57 -8.35
C THR A 4 10.10 -6.67 -7.59
N ASP A 5 9.01 -7.09 -8.25
CA ASP A 5 7.70 -7.23 -7.61
C ASP A 5 7.72 -8.31 -6.51
N VAL A 6 8.48 -9.38 -6.71
CA VAL A 6 8.63 -10.44 -5.71
C VAL A 6 9.36 -9.94 -4.47
N PHE A 7 10.47 -9.21 -4.64
CA PHE A 7 11.26 -8.71 -3.52
C PHE A 7 10.53 -7.60 -2.75
N THR A 8 9.90 -6.65 -3.44
CA THR A 8 9.14 -5.58 -2.78
C THR A 8 7.95 -6.15 -2.01
N LYS A 9 7.21 -7.11 -2.60
CA LYS A 9 6.10 -7.78 -1.95
C LYS A 9 6.55 -8.55 -0.69
N ASN A 10 7.60 -9.35 -0.79
CA ASN A 10 8.13 -10.12 0.35
C ASN A 10 8.63 -9.21 1.47
N TYR A 11 9.26 -8.09 1.11
CA TYR A 11 9.76 -7.12 2.07
C TYR A 11 8.61 -6.43 2.82
N ILE A 12 7.64 -5.87 2.09
CA ILE A 12 6.48 -5.17 2.69
C ILE A 12 5.56 -6.14 3.45
N SER A 13 5.49 -7.41 3.08
CA SER A 13 4.65 -8.39 3.77
C SER A 13 5.09 -8.70 5.21
N GLN A 14 6.33 -8.35 5.59
CA GLN A 14 6.80 -8.49 6.97
C GLN A 14 6.02 -7.57 7.90
N ASN A 15 5.39 -8.12 8.94
CA ASN A 15 4.53 -7.35 9.84
C ASN A 15 5.21 -6.11 10.45
N LYS A 16 6.52 -6.17 10.75
CA LYS A 16 7.28 -5.03 11.28
C LYS A 16 7.40 -3.88 10.26
N ILE A 17 7.66 -4.20 8.98
CA ILE A 17 7.77 -3.20 7.91
C ILE A 17 6.39 -2.64 7.61
N PHE A 18 5.40 -3.52 7.45
CA PHE A 18 4.01 -3.14 7.19
C PHE A 18 3.46 -2.19 8.28
N ALA A 19 3.64 -2.55 9.55
CA ALA A 19 3.22 -1.70 10.68
C ALA A 19 3.93 -0.35 10.67
N ASP A 20 5.24 -0.30 10.39
CA ASP A 20 6.02 0.92 10.35
C ASP A 20 5.54 1.89 9.28
N VAL A 21 5.33 1.39 8.07
CA VAL A 21 4.81 2.16 6.93
C VAL A 21 3.43 2.76 7.23
N PHE A 22 2.50 1.98 7.78
CA PHE A 22 1.18 2.49 8.15
C PHE A 22 1.22 3.42 9.38
N ASN A 23 2.08 3.18 10.34
CA ASN A 23 2.31 4.09 11.47
C ASN A 23 2.86 5.44 11.00
N PHE A 24 3.78 5.43 10.05
CA PHE A 24 4.27 6.65 9.43
C PHE A 24 3.13 7.42 8.76
N PHE A 25 2.40 6.75 7.86
CA PHE A 25 1.41 7.43 7.03
C PHE A 25 0.20 7.93 7.81
N ILE A 26 -0.40 7.07 8.66
CA ILE A 26 -1.65 7.41 9.36
C ILE A 26 -1.37 8.18 10.66
N TYR A 27 -0.31 7.83 11.36
CA TYR A 27 -0.06 8.31 12.73
C TYR A 27 1.19 9.17 12.86
N ASN A 28 1.78 9.60 11.74
CA ASN A 28 2.99 10.43 11.70
C ASN A 28 4.16 9.84 12.50
N GLY A 29 4.36 8.51 12.37
CA GLY A 29 5.41 7.74 13.02
C GLY A 29 5.10 7.26 14.44
N ARG A 30 3.94 7.60 15.03
CA ARG A 30 3.52 7.05 16.33
C ARG A 30 3.16 5.58 16.19
N ARG A 31 3.69 4.72 17.06
CA ARG A 31 3.55 3.25 17.02
C ARG A 31 2.17 2.77 17.54
N VAL A 32 1.12 3.04 16.78
CA VAL A 32 -0.27 2.66 17.11
C VAL A 32 -0.59 1.26 16.59
N ILE A 33 -0.18 0.97 15.35
CA ILE A 33 -0.31 -0.37 14.75
C ILE A 33 0.89 -1.20 15.20
N LYS A 34 0.62 -2.29 15.89
CA LYS A 34 1.65 -3.21 16.39
C LYS A 34 1.81 -4.38 15.43
N PRO A 35 3.05 -4.82 15.12
CA PRO A 35 3.26 -5.96 14.20
C PRO A 35 2.49 -7.21 14.58
N GLU A 36 2.37 -7.49 15.88
CA GLU A 36 1.64 -8.65 16.43
C GLU A 36 0.12 -8.53 16.32
N SER A 37 -0.42 -7.35 16.05
CA SER A 37 -1.85 -7.14 15.84
C SER A 37 -2.29 -7.33 14.38
N LEU A 38 -1.35 -7.51 13.47
CA LEU A 38 -1.60 -7.71 12.06
C LEU A 38 -1.88 -9.17 11.75
N LYS A 39 -2.90 -9.41 10.96
CA LYS A 39 -3.25 -10.74 10.44
C LYS A 39 -3.31 -10.68 8.92
N ASP A 40 -2.70 -11.66 8.26
CA ASP A 40 -2.79 -11.78 6.82
C ASP A 40 -4.23 -12.07 6.39
N GLU A 41 -4.69 -11.35 5.39
CA GLU A 41 -5.96 -11.56 4.72
C GLU A 41 -5.70 -12.05 3.29
N SER A 42 -6.69 -12.67 2.69
CA SER A 42 -6.56 -13.07 1.29
C SER A 42 -6.40 -11.83 0.41
N PRO A 43 -5.31 -11.71 -0.34
CA PRO A 43 -5.11 -10.60 -1.27
C PRO A 43 -6.05 -10.69 -2.49
N GLU A 44 -6.71 -11.83 -2.66
CA GLU A 44 -7.66 -12.06 -3.72
C GLU A 44 -8.98 -11.35 -3.41
N GLU A 45 -9.37 -10.45 -4.26
CA GLU A 45 -10.63 -9.74 -4.19
C GLU A 45 -11.51 -10.18 -5.34
N SER A 46 -12.60 -10.85 -5.01
CA SER A 46 -13.65 -11.20 -5.94
C SER A 46 -14.96 -10.66 -5.43
N ALA A 47 -15.66 -9.91 -6.25
CA ALA A 47 -17.03 -9.55 -6.02
C ALA A 47 -17.88 -10.09 -7.15
N ILE A 48 -19.06 -10.59 -6.80
CA ILE A 48 -20.05 -11.01 -7.77
C ILE A 48 -20.79 -9.75 -8.21
N LEU A 49 -20.55 -9.31 -9.42
CA LEU A 49 -21.32 -8.24 -10.00
C LEU A 49 -22.69 -8.80 -10.44
N PHE A 50 -23.76 -8.34 -9.79
CA PHE A 50 -25.12 -8.64 -10.19
C PHE A 50 -25.56 -7.61 -11.24
N ILE A 51 -25.78 -8.06 -12.47
CA ILE A 51 -26.46 -7.29 -13.49
C ILE A 51 -27.80 -7.98 -13.75
N ASP A 52 -28.91 -7.26 -13.57
CA ASP A 52 -30.29 -7.74 -13.75
C ASP A 52 -30.64 -8.98 -12.93
N GLY A 53 -30.12 -9.08 -11.69
CA GLY A 53 -30.42 -10.20 -10.79
C GLY A 53 -29.82 -11.55 -11.22
N LYS A 54 -28.99 -11.56 -12.26
CA LYS A 54 -28.23 -12.75 -12.68
C LYS A 54 -26.77 -12.61 -12.30
N LYS A 55 -26.18 -13.71 -11.86
CA LYS A 55 -24.75 -13.82 -11.59
C LYS A 55 -24.00 -13.71 -12.92
N THR A 56 -23.38 -12.54 -13.22
CA THR A 56 -22.88 -12.28 -14.56
C THR A 56 -21.37 -12.41 -14.70
N GLU A 57 -20.57 -11.97 -13.73
CA GLU A 57 -19.11 -12.13 -13.79
C GLU A 57 -18.50 -11.99 -12.40
N THR A 58 -17.42 -12.73 -12.16
CA THR A 58 -16.58 -12.54 -10.98
C THR A 58 -15.45 -11.61 -11.36
N ALA A 59 -15.49 -10.36 -10.90
CA ALA A 59 -14.33 -9.49 -11.02
C ALA A 59 -13.29 -9.96 -9.99
N GLN A 60 -12.21 -10.56 -10.47
CA GLN A 60 -11.12 -11.02 -9.64
C GLN A 60 -9.95 -10.04 -9.75
N ARG A 61 -9.47 -9.54 -8.63
CA ARG A 61 -8.33 -8.63 -8.53
C ARG A 61 -7.43 -9.07 -7.38
N TYR A 62 -6.15 -8.80 -7.49
CA TYR A 62 -5.16 -9.16 -6.49
C TYR A 62 -4.43 -7.92 -6.01
N ARG A 63 -4.41 -7.71 -4.69
CA ARG A 63 -3.51 -6.75 -4.04
C ARG A 63 -2.16 -7.42 -3.77
N ASP A 64 -1.11 -6.61 -3.67
CA ASP A 64 0.19 -7.16 -3.34
C ASP A 64 0.23 -7.66 -1.89
N VAL A 65 -0.21 -6.86 -0.93
CA VAL A 65 -0.31 -7.25 0.48
C VAL A 65 -1.60 -6.73 1.08
N PHE A 66 -2.29 -7.58 1.84
CA PHE A 66 -3.54 -7.22 2.51
C PHE A 66 -3.59 -7.82 3.92
N LYS A 67 -3.86 -6.99 4.92
CA LYS A 67 -3.89 -7.40 6.32
C LYS A 67 -5.04 -6.75 7.07
N SER A 68 -5.58 -7.46 8.07
CA SER A 68 -6.48 -6.87 9.07
C SER A 68 -5.71 -6.46 10.31
N CYS A 69 -6.20 -5.42 10.97
CA CYS A 69 -5.62 -4.92 12.20
C CYS A 69 -6.72 -4.49 13.18
N ALA A 70 -6.54 -4.83 14.46
CA ALA A 70 -7.32 -4.29 15.57
C ALA A 70 -6.53 -3.15 16.21
N VAL A 71 -6.98 -1.92 16.01
CA VAL A 71 -6.39 -0.72 16.62
C VAL A 71 -7.13 -0.39 17.92
N LYS A 72 -6.39 -0.34 19.02
CA LYS A 72 -6.93 0.08 20.33
C LYS A 72 -6.61 1.54 20.60
N ARG A 73 -7.66 2.33 20.81
CA ARG A 73 -7.53 3.75 21.18
C ARG A 73 -8.60 4.13 22.20
N ASP A 74 -8.18 4.80 23.27
CA ASP A 74 -9.08 5.37 24.29
C ASP A 74 -10.08 4.35 24.87
N GLY A 75 -9.63 3.10 25.10
CA GLY A 75 -10.48 2.02 25.60
C GLY A 75 -11.36 1.35 24.55
N ASN A 76 -11.44 1.89 23.35
CA ASN A 76 -12.19 1.33 22.23
C ASN A 76 -11.28 0.51 21.29
N THR A 77 -11.84 -0.54 20.71
CA THR A 77 -11.17 -1.32 19.65
C THR A 77 -11.86 -1.03 18.32
N ALA A 78 -11.10 -0.49 17.38
CA ALA A 78 -11.53 -0.34 15.99
C ALA A 78 -10.82 -1.37 15.12
N TYR A 79 -11.56 -1.98 14.21
CA TYR A 79 -10.98 -2.84 13.19
C TYR A 79 -10.72 -2.02 11.92
N VAL A 80 -9.65 -2.35 11.20
CA VAL A 80 -9.30 -1.71 9.94
C VAL A 80 -8.66 -2.74 9.01
N LEU A 81 -8.96 -2.63 7.73
CA LEU A 81 -8.34 -3.41 6.67
C LEU A 81 -7.29 -2.53 5.97
N LEU A 82 -6.09 -3.06 5.84
CA LEU A 82 -4.93 -2.34 5.35
C LEU A 82 -4.39 -3.06 4.11
N GLY A 83 -4.31 -2.33 3.00
CA GLY A 83 -3.80 -2.83 1.73
C GLY A 83 -2.58 -2.07 1.27
N VAL A 84 -1.65 -2.75 0.58
CA VAL A 84 -0.50 -2.12 -0.08
C VAL A 84 -0.45 -2.55 -1.54
N GLU A 85 -0.23 -1.57 -2.41
CA GLU A 85 0.13 -1.72 -3.81
C GLU A 85 1.58 -1.26 -3.98
N ASN A 86 2.48 -2.17 -4.32
CA ASN A 86 3.88 -1.85 -4.61
C ASN A 86 4.01 -1.51 -6.10
N GLN A 87 4.65 -0.41 -6.42
CA GLN A 87 4.88 0.02 -7.79
C GLN A 87 6.37 0.25 -8.03
N SER A 88 6.96 -0.48 -8.97
CA SER A 88 8.30 -0.20 -9.51
C SER A 88 8.26 0.86 -10.60
N ASP A 89 7.16 0.89 -11.35
CA ASP A 89 6.90 1.82 -12.43
C ASP A 89 5.67 2.68 -12.12
N ILE A 90 5.59 3.87 -12.74
CA ILE A 90 4.46 4.77 -12.56
C ILE A 90 3.23 4.22 -13.27
N HIS A 91 2.14 4.06 -12.53
CA HIS A 91 0.88 3.55 -13.06
C HIS A 91 -0.16 4.68 -13.19
N TYR A 92 -0.38 5.14 -14.41
CA TYR A 92 -1.21 6.34 -14.70
C TYR A 92 -2.70 6.18 -14.38
N ALA A 93 -3.22 4.98 -14.16
CA ALA A 93 -4.60 4.73 -13.75
C ALA A 93 -4.71 4.28 -12.27
N MET A 94 -3.74 4.63 -11.42
CA MET A 94 -3.67 4.10 -10.05
C MET A 94 -4.87 4.50 -9.19
N ALA A 95 -5.39 5.72 -9.31
CA ALA A 95 -6.54 6.16 -8.53
C ALA A 95 -7.79 5.30 -8.82
N ALA A 96 -8.07 5.03 -10.10
CA ALA A 96 -9.17 4.15 -10.48
C ALA A 96 -8.93 2.69 -10.03
N ARG A 97 -7.68 2.21 -10.12
CA ARG A 97 -7.31 0.86 -9.69
C ARG A 97 -7.55 0.65 -8.19
N VAL A 98 -7.07 1.56 -7.34
CA VAL A 98 -7.24 1.48 -5.89
C VAL A 98 -8.72 1.61 -5.51
N MET A 99 -9.46 2.53 -6.16
CA MET A 99 -10.90 2.66 -5.96
C MET A 99 -11.64 1.33 -6.20
N ILE A 100 -11.30 0.62 -7.28
CA ILE A 100 -11.92 -0.68 -7.60
C ILE A 100 -11.62 -1.69 -6.48
N TYR A 101 -10.38 -1.78 -6.02
CA TYR A 101 -10.02 -2.71 -4.95
C TYR A 101 -10.76 -2.43 -3.65
N ASP A 102 -10.85 -1.16 -3.23
CA ASP A 102 -11.55 -0.78 -2.01
C ASP A 102 -13.06 -1.04 -2.15
N ALA A 103 -13.65 -0.75 -3.32
CA ALA A 103 -15.06 -1.03 -3.60
C ALA A 103 -15.38 -2.53 -3.55
N LEU A 104 -14.52 -3.38 -4.15
CA LEU A 104 -14.69 -4.84 -4.10
C LEU A 104 -14.63 -5.36 -2.66
N GLN A 105 -13.75 -4.80 -1.83
CA GLN A 105 -13.64 -5.18 -0.43
C GLN A 105 -14.89 -4.77 0.39
N TYR A 106 -15.45 -3.60 0.13
CA TYR A 106 -16.73 -3.22 0.74
C TYR A 106 -17.87 -4.12 0.27
N GLY A 107 -17.92 -4.47 -1.02
CA GLY A 107 -18.89 -5.43 -1.55
C GLY A 107 -18.81 -6.77 -0.83
N LYS A 108 -17.62 -7.33 -0.67
CA LYS A 108 -17.37 -8.58 0.06
C LYS A 108 -17.83 -8.52 1.52
N GLN A 109 -17.60 -7.38 2.19
CA GLN A 109 -18.09 -7.20 3.56
C GLN A 109 -19.62 -7.24 3.63
N ILE A 110 -20.32 -6.58 2.70
CA ILE A 110 -21.79 -6.58 2.62
C ILE A 110 -22.30 -8.00 2.37
N GLU A 111 -21.71 -8.73 1.43
CA GLU A 111 -22.08 -10.13 1.14
C GLU A 111 -21.91 -11.03 2.38
N ASN A 112 -20.79 -10.89 3.10
CA ASN A 112 -20.54 -11.67 4.32
C ASN A 112 -21.56 -11.35 5.43
N ILE A 113 -21.91 -10.07 5.61
CA ILE A 113 -22.93 -9.64 6.59
C ILE A 113 -24.28 -10.21 6.21
N ALA A 114 -24.69 -10.11 4.94
CA ALA A 114 -25.96 -10.65 4.45
C ALA A 114 -26.04 -12.18 4.61
N ALA A 115 -24.95 -12.89 4.31
CA ALA A 115 -24.86 -14.34 4.50
C ALA A 115 -25.03 -14.73 5.98
N LYS A 116 -24.42 -13.96 6.90
CA LYS A 116 -24.54 -14.18 8.34
C LYS A 116 -25.98 -13.99 8.81
N HIS A 117 -26.64 -12.88 8.46
CA HIS A 117 -28.05 -12.64 8.81
C HIS A 117 -28.95 -13.75 8.29
N LYS A 118 -28.71 -14.25 7.08
CA LYS A 118 -29.45 -15.37 6.51
C LYS A 118 -29.26 -16.67 7.32
N GLN A 119 -28.01 -16.94 7.74
CA GLN A 119 -27.65 -18.10 8.56
C GLN A 119 -28.31 -18.02 9.95
N ASP A 120 -28.25 -16.85 10.59
CA ASP A 120 -28.77 -16.60 11.94
C ASP A 120 -30.30 -16.44 11.95
N LYS A 121 -30.94 -16.36 10.77
CA LYS A 121 -32.39 -16.16 10.57
C LYS A 121 -32.89 -14.88 11.26
N ASP A 122 -32.12 -13.82 11.16
CA ASP A 122 -32.43 -12.56 11.80
C ASP A 122 -33.75 -11.97 11.28
N LYS A 123 -34.52 -11.36 12.19
CA LYS A 123 -35.73 -10.63 11.82
C LYS A 123 -35.30 -9.27 11.23
N MET A 124 -35.66 -9.07 9.98
CA MET A 124 -35.32 -7.88 9.20
C MET A 124 -36.57 -7.21 8.68
N THR A 125 -36.58 -5.90 8.56
CA THR A 125 -37.56 -5.14 7.80
C THR A 125 -37.45 -5.48 6.31
N SER A 126 -38.47 -5.12 5.51
CA SER A 126 -38.41 -5.35 4.06
C SER A 126 -37.17 -4.69 3.38
N GLY A 127 -36.81 -3.48 3.82
CA GLY A 127 -35.63 -2.76 3.29
C GLY A 127 -34.31 -3.42 3.69
N GLU A 128 -34.20 -3.89 4.93
CA GLU A 128 -33.02 -4.61 5.41
C GLU A 128 -32.88 -5.97 4.72
N PHE A 129 -34.01 -6.67 4.54
CA PHE A 129 -34.01 -7.95 3.81
C PHE A 129 -33.55 -7.76 2.35
N LEU A 130 -34.04 -6.71 1.69
CA LEU A 130 -33.68 -6.42 0.30
C LEU A 130 -32.17 -6.11 0.15
N SER A 131 -31.62 -5.34 1.08
CA SER A 131 -30.20 -4.94 1.05
C SER A 131 -29.28 -6.00 1.66
N GLY A 132 -29.78 -6.91 2.48
CA GLY A 132 -28.97 -7.81 3.31
C GLY A 132 -28.18 -7.11 4.42
N PHE A 133 -28.50 -5.83 4.70
CA PHE A 133 -27.75 -4.97 5.60
C PHE A 133 -28.71 -4.24 6.55
N THR A 134 -28.52 -4.37 7.87
CA THR A 134 -29.38 -3.77 8.88
C THR A 134 -28.87 -2.38 9.31
N LYS A 135 -29.72 -1.61 10.00
CA LYS A 135 -29.33 -0.30 10.56
C LYS A 135 -28.20 -0.38 11.58
N SER A 136 -28.00 -1.54 12.21
CA SER A 136 -26.95 -1.77 13.22
C SER A 136 -25.63 -2.23 12.62
N ASP A 137 -25.62 -2.71 11.39
CA ASP A 137 -24.39 -3.17 10.73
C ASP A 137 -23.44 -2.02 10.47
N ARG A 138 -22.18 -2.32 10.46
CA ARG A 138 -21.10 -1.37 10.17
C ARG A 138 -20.05 -2.04 9.29
N LEU A 139 -19.59 -1.30 8.30
CA LEU A 139 -18.43 -1.71 7.50
C LEU A 139 -17.12 -1.39 8.23
N VAL A 140 -16.14 -2.21 8.00
CA VAL A 140 -14.77 -1.99 8.44
C VAL A 140 -14.07 -1.10 7.42
N PRO A 141 -13.45 0.02 7.83
CA PRO A 141 -12.72 0.89 6.92
C PRO A 141 -11.60 0.14 6.20
N VAL A 142 -11.44 0.43 4.91
CA VAL A 142 -10.33 -0.06 4.08
C VAL A 142 -9.40 1.12 3.80
N ILE A 143 -8.10 0.94 4.04
CA ILE A 143 -7.08 1.95 3.74
C ILE A 143 -6.03 1.29 2.87
N THR A 144 -5.87 1.77 1.65
CA THR A 144 -4.84 1.30 0.72
C THR A 144 -3.74 2.33 0.57
N LEU A 145 -2.49 1.89 0.76
CA LEU A 145 -1.29 2.67 0.44
C LEU A 145 -0.71 2.22 -0.90
N VAL A 146 -0.29 3.16 -1.70
CA VAL A 146 0.54 2.95 -2.87
C VAL A 146 1.98 3.28 -2.48
N ILE A 147 2.89 2.31 -2.58
CA ILE A 147 4.31 2.51 -2.30
C ILE A 147 5.06 2.45 -3.62
N TYR A 148 5.62 3.56 -4.01
CA TYR A 148 6.43 3.67 -5.21
C TYR A 148 7.91 3.48 -4.87
N PHE A 149 8.56 2.55 -5.55
CA PHE A 149 9.97 2.20 -5.35
C PHE A 149 10.89 2.73 -6.45
N GLY A 150 10.39 3.59 -7.33
CA GLY A 150 11.20 4.25 -8.34
C GLY A 150 11.93 5.48 -7.79
N ALA A 151 13.03 5.87 -8.43
CA ALA A 151 13.81 7.06 -8.08
C ALA A 151 13.15 8.35 -8.58
N GLU A 152 12.45 8.27 -9.70
CA GLU A 152 11.80 9.42 -10.32
C GLU A 152 10.64 9.93 -9.46
N LYS A 153 10.29 11.18 -9.67
CA LYS A 153 9.09 11.74 -9.03
C LYS A 153 7.85 11.15 -9.70
N TRP A 154 6.88 10.74 -8.88
CA TRP A 154 5.56 10.33 -9.38
C TRP A 154 4.88 11.48 -10.12
N ASP A 155 4.55 11.29 -11.38
CA ASP A 155 3.92 12.29 -12.26
C ASP A 155 2.51 11.88 -12.73
N ALA A 156 2.04 10.69 -12.35
CA ALA A 156 0.69 10.24 -12.68
C ALA A 156 -0.37 10.88 -11.77
N PRO A 157 -1.63 10.91 -12.21
CA PRO A 157 -2.75 11.38 -11.41
C PRO A 157 -2.83 10.66 -10.04
N THR A 158 -3.00 11.45 -8.98
CA THR A 158 -3.16 10.96 -7.60
C THR A 158 -4.63 10.93 -7.16
N SER A 159 -5.54 11.40 -8.01
CA SER A 159 -6.98 11.35 -7.76
C SER A 159 -7.77 11.13 -9.05
N LEU A 160 -9.04 10.74 -8.91
CA LEU A 160 -9.95 10.66 -10.05
C LEU A 160 -10.16 12.03 -10.71
N TYR A 161 -10.18 13.11 -9.93
CA TYR A 161 -10.34 14.45 -10.47
C TYR A 161 -9.18 14.80 -11.41
N GLU A 162 -7.95 14.49 -11.04
CA GLU A 162 -6.79 14.69 -11.90
C GLU A 162 -6.86 13.84 -13.18
N MET A 163 -7.49 12.65 -13.12
CA MET A 163 -7.70 11.79 -14.31
C MET A 163 -8.73 12.36 -15.30
N PHE A 164 -9.62 13.25 -14.85
CA PHE A 164 -10.56 13.94 -15.75
C PHE A 164 -9.95 15.17 -16.45
N GLY A 165 -8.69 15.48 -16.17
CA GLY A 165 -7.94 16.61 -16.71
C GLY A 165 -7.67 17.68 -15.67
N GLN A 166 -6.60 18.46 -15.88
CA GLN A 166 -6.26 19.60 -15.03
C GLN A 166 -7.30 20.71 -15.16
N LYS A 167 -7.43 21.58 -14.15
CA LYS A 167 -8.43 22.66 -14.07
C LYS A 167 -8.58 23.48 -15.37
N ASN A 168 -7.52 23.65 -16.14
CA ASN A 168 -7.51 24.43 -17.39
C ASN A 168 -7.70 23.56 -18.64
N GLU A 169 -7.70 22.25 -18.53
CA GLU A 169 -7.81 21.28 -19.64
C GLU A 169 -9.09 20.43 -19.50
N SER A 170 -9.76 20.49 -18.37
CA SER A 170 -10.99 19.75 -18.14
C SER A 170 -12.11 20.29 -19.06
N LYS A 171 -12.66 19.39 -19.85
CA LYS A 171 -13.85 19.65 -20.67
C LYS A 171 -15.14 19.67 -19.84
N TYR A 172 -15.03 19.40 -18.54
CA TYR A 172 -16.17 19.26 -17.65
C TYR A 172 -16.40 20.54 -16.86
N ASP A 173 -17.67 20.99 -16.84
CA ASP A 173 -18.14 22.11 -16.06
C ASP A 173 -17.96 21.84 -14.55
N GLU A 174 -17.56 22.87 -13.81
CA GLU A 174 -17.45 22.82 -12.34
C GLU A 174 -18.76 22.41 -11.66
N CYS A 175 -19.92 22.71 -12.26
CA CYS A 175 -21.21 22.29 -11.74
C CYS A 175 -21.41 20.78 -11.83
N LEU A 176 -20.94 20.14 -12.90
CA LEU A 176 -20.95 18.67 -13.06
C LEU A 176 -20.02 18.01 -12.05
N MET A 177 -18.84 18.57 -11.87
CA MET A 177 -17.82 17.97 -10.98
C MET A 177 -18.24 17.95 -9.50
N LYS A 178 -19.16 18.81 -9.08
CA LYS A 178 -19.74 18.77 -7.72
C LYS A 178 -20.51 17.48 -7.39
N PHE A 179 -20.97 16.76 -8.42
CA PHE A 179 -21.70 15.51 -8.27
C PHE A 179 -20.85 14.27 -8.47
N VAL A 180 -19.58 14.44 -8.86
CA VAL A 180 -18.61 13.35 -8.96
C VAL A 180 -17.86 13.22 -7.64
N GLN A 181 -17.75 11.99 -7.13
CA GLN A 181 -16.93 11.76 -5.93
C GLN A 181 -15.46 11.64 -6.33
N ASP A 182 -14.61 12.43 -5.69
CA ASP A 182 -13.17 12.28 -5.87
C ASP A 182 -12.64 11.08 -5.06
N TYR A 183 -11.76 10.31 -5.66
CA TYR A 183 -11.06 9.23 -4.99
C TYR A 183 -9.55 9.47 -5.08
N LYS A 184 -8.91 9.69 -3.93
CA LYS A 184 -7.48 10.00 -3.81
C LYS A 184 -6.71 8.77 -3.37
N ILE A 185 -5.54 8.55 -3.96
CA ILE A 185 -4.61 7.54 -3.48
C ILE A 185 -3.78 8.07 -2.30
N ASN A 186 -3.38 7.16 -1.42
CA ASN A 186 -2.41 7.40 -0.38
C ASN A 186 -1.04 6.97 -0.90
N LEU A 187 -0.21 7.92 -1.34
CA LEU A 187 1.05 7.64 -2.02
C LEU A 187 2.25 7.89 -1.10
N ILE A 188 3.16 6.92 -1.05
CA ILE A 188 4.51 7.08 -0.50
C ILE A 188 5.49 6.95 -1.67
N GLN A 189 6.34 7.96 -1.87
CA GLN A 189 7.36 7.99 -2.91
C GLN A 189 8.69 8.53 -2.36
N PRO A 190 9.85 7.96 -2.74
CA PRO A 190 11.15 8.38 -2.21
C PRO A 190 11.44 9.86 -2.43
N ALA A 191 11.17 10.36 -3.64
CA ALA A 191 11.45 11.73 -4.03
C ALA A 191 10.72 12.81 -3.21
N ALA A 192 9.56 12.48 -2.62
CA ALA A 192 8.77 13.42 -1.83
C ALA A 192 9.11 13.41 -0.33
N LEU A 193 9.76 12.35 0.18
CA LEU A 193 10.07 12.24 1.60
C LEU A 193 11.21 13.20 1.99
N THR A 194 10.99 13.99 3.03
CA THR A 194 12.03 14.80 3.66
C THR A 194 12.89 13.96 4.61
N ASP A 195 14.08 14.45 4.95
CA ASP A 195 14.96 13.75 5.89
C ASP A 195 14.34 13.62 7.29
N ASP A 196 13.52 14.59 7.70
CA ASP A 196 12.80 14.52 8.98
C ASP A 196 11.63 13.52 8.94
N GLU A 197 11.01 13.31 7.79
CA GLU A 197 10.02 12.27 7.60
C GLU A 197 10.66 10.89 7.60
N LEU A 198 11.81 10.74 6.95
CA LEU A 198 12.57 9.49 6.94
C LEU A 198 12.98 9.03 8.35
N LYS A 199 13.30 9.95 9.27
CA LYS A 199 13.62 9.66 10.68
C LYS A 199 12.43 9.11 11.48
N LYS A 200 11.20 9.24 10.99
CA LYS A 200 9.99 8.73 11.67
C LYS A 200 9.79 7.23 11.50
N PHE A 201 10.41 6.63 10.50
CA PHE A 201 10.44 5.18 10.36
C PHE A 201 11.40 4.57 11.38
N VAL A 202 11.06 3.38 11.86
CA VAL A 202 11.84 2.65 12.87
C VAL A 202 12.47 1.37 12.34
N THR A 203 12.16 1.05 11.09
CA THR A 203 12.73 -0.09 10.37
C THR A 203 13.68 0.40 9.28
N ASP A 204 14.32 -0.53 8.60
CA ASP A 204 15.18 -0.25 7.45
C ASP A 204 14.42 0.23 6.19
N PHE A 205 13.11 0.41 6.29
CA PHE A 205 12.32 1.08 5.25
C PHE A 205 12.81 2.52 5.02
N SER A 206 13.26 3.20 6.08
CA SER A 206 13.93 4.50 5.98
C SER A 206 15.14 4.46 5.04
N GLN A 207 16.02 3.47 5.23
CA GLN A 207 17.21 3.27 4.41
C GLN A 207 16.85 2.94 2.96
N VAL A 208 15.82 2.09 2.76
CA VAL A 208 15.33 1.78 1.42
C VAL A 208 14.85 3.04 0.70
N MET A 209 13.99 3.83 1.32
CA MET A 209 13.47 5.07 0.71
C MET A 209 14.56 6.11 0.47
N LYS A 210 15.49 6.27 1.42
CA LYS A 210 16.59 7.22 1.31
C LYS A 210 17.57 6.83 0.19
N PHE A 211 17.88 5.55 0.07
CA PHE A 211 18.72 5.03 -1.00
C PHE A 211 18.09 5.28 -2.38
N LEU A 212 16.81 4.92 -2.55
CA LEU A 212 16.08 5.12 -3.80
C LEU A 212 15.99 6.61 -4.17
N LYS A 213 15.77 7.49 -3.19
CA LYS A 213 15.73 8.94 -3.38
C LYS A 213 17.00 9.50 -4.03
N TYR A 214 18.15 8.90 -3.75
CA TYR A 214 19.46 9.36 -4.24
C TYR A 214 20.08 8.43 -5.26
N SER A 215 19.38 7.38 -5.72
CA SER A 215 19.95 6.35 -6.62
C SER A 215 20.45 6.90 -7.95
N ASP A 216 19.87 7.98 -8.45
CA ASP A 216 20.29 8.65 -9.70
C ASP A 216 21.41 9.68 -9.50
N ASP A 217 21.77 10.00 -8.26
CA ASP A 217 22.83 10.97 -7.93
C ASP A 217 24.03 10.25 -7.32
N LYS A 218 25.03 9.94 -8.18
CA LYS A 218 26.23 9.21 -7.75
C LYS A 218 27.01 9.88 -6.62
N GLN A 219 27.02 11.22 -6.56
CA GLN A 219 27.74 11.93 -5.51
C GLN A 219 27.01 11.79 -4.17
N LYS A 220 25.72 12.08 -4.15
CA LYS A 220 24.89 11.92 -2.93
C LYS A 220 24.84 10.48 -2.45
N MET A 221 24.83 9.51 -3.38
CA MET A 221 24.88 8.10 -3.02
C MET A 221 26.18 7.72 -2.31
N ARG A 222 27.33 8.21 -2.80
CA ARG A 222 28.63 7.99 -2.14
C ARG A 222 28.69 8.63 -0.75
N GLU A 223 28.18 9.85 -0.63
CA GLU A 223 28.09 10.56 0.65
C GLU A 223 27.19 9.79 1.63
N LEU A 224 26.00 9.35 1.18
CA LEU A 224 25.08 8.55 1.96
C LEU A 224 25.72 7.28 2.52
N LEU A 225 26.36 6.47 1.67
CA LEU A 225 26.97 5.20 2.08
C LEU A 225 28.19 5.39 2.98
N ARG A 226 28.87 6.53 2.90
CA ARG A 226 29.99 6.87 3.76
C ARG A 226 29.55 7.35 5.14
N GLU A 227 28.44 8.10 5.20
CA GLU A 227 28.01 8.80 6.41
C GLU A 227 26.99 7.99 7.24
N ASP A 228 26.26 7.08 6.60
CA ASP A 228 25.19 6.31 7.25
C ASP A 228 25.61 4.83 7.39
N SER A 229 26.21 4.50 8.54
CA SER A 229 26.66 3.13 8.86
C SER A 229 25.54 2.10 8.92
N SER A 230 24.27 2.50 8.91
CA SER A 230 23.16 1.56 8.90
C SER A 230 23.14 0.67 7.64
N TYR A 231 23.72 1.13 6.53
CA TYR A 231 23.90 0.34 5.31
C TYR A 231 24.94 -0.78 5.42
N GLU A 232 25.78 -0.77 6.45
CA GLU A 232 26.70 -1.88 6.73
C GLU A 232 25.99 -3.11 7.30
N ASN A 233 24.77 -2.94 7.82
CA ASN A 233 24.02 -3.99 8.48
C ASN A 233 22.50 -3.94 8.19
N ILE A 234 22.15 -3.70 6.93
CA ILE A 234 20.74 -3.67 6.48
C ILE A 234 20.17 -5.10 6.37
N SER A 235 18.87 -5.28 6.48
CA SER A 235 18.29 -6.62 6.27
C SER A 235 18.53 -7.08 4.83
N THR A 236 18.79 -8.37 4.67
CA THR A 236 19.01 -8.96 3.33
C THR A 236 17.82 -8.74 2.41
N GLN A 237 16.61 -8.71 2.95
CA GLN A 237 15.42 -8.44 2.14
C GLN A 237 15.35 -6.98 1.69
N ALA A 238 15.72 -6.02 2.52
CA ALA A 238 15.87 -4.63 2.11
C ALA A 238 16.98 -4.48 1.04
N ALA A 239 18.12 -5.16 1.22
CA ALA A 239 19.20 -5.16 0.24
C ALA A 239 18.76 -5.74 -1.13
N LEU A 240 17.92 -6.79 -1.16
CA LEU A 240 17.35 -7.36 -2.38
C LEU A 240 16.39 -6.37 -3.07
N VAL A 241 15.59 -5.64 -2.31
CA VAL A 241 14.75 -4.55 -2.85
C VAL A 241 15.63 -3.48 -3.49
N LEU A 242 16.67 -3.00 -2.80
CA LEU A 242 17.59 -2.00 -3.33
C LEU A 242 18.30 -2.47 -4.59
N LYS A 243 18.83 -3.70 -4.58
CA LYS A 243 19.45 -4.33 -5.75
C LYS A 243 18.53 -4.30 -6.97
N SER A 244 17.30 -4.71 -6.78
CA SER A 244 16.32 -4.88 -7.85
C SER A 244 15.75 -3.53 -8.33
N CYS A 245 15.36 -2.63 -7.41
CA CYS A 245 14.73 -1.35 -7.77
C CYS A 245 15.75 -0.34 -8.35
N ALA A 246 16.99 -0.31 -7.82
CA ALA A 246 18.05 0.55 -8.33
C ALA A 246 18.90 -0.13 -9.43
N ASN A 247 18.54 -1.33 -9.85
CA ASN A 247 19.25 -2.11 -10.89
C ASN A 247 20.77 -2.22 -10.64
N ILE A 248 21.16 -2.59 -9.40
CA ILE A 248 22.56 -2.68 -9.00
C ILE A 248 23.05 -4.12 -9.14
N GLY A 249 24.15 -4.34 -9.85
CA GLY A 249 24.72 -5.67 -10.14
C GLY A 249 25.39 -6.40 -8.95
N ILE A 250 25.09 -6.03 -7.68
CA ILE A 250 25.70 -6.64 -6.50
C ILE A 250 25.27 -8.09 -6.27
N LYS A 251 26.17 -8.87 -5.64
CA LYS A 251 25.88 -10.22 -5.17
C LYS A 251 25.40 -10.16 -3.72
N ILE A 252 24.24 -10.72 -3.42
CA ILE A 252 23.68 -10.78 -2.08
C ILE A 252 23.54 -12.25 -1.67
N ASN A 253 24.07 -12.60 -0.50
CA ASN A 253 23.90 -13.92 0.09
C ASN A 253 22.55 -14.00 0.79
N GLN A 254 21.57 -14.62 0.14
CA GLN A 254 20.20 -14.75 0.68
C GLN A 254 20.07 -15.67 1.91
N LYS A 255 21.15 -16.38 2.29
CA LYS A 255 21.16 -17.23 3.50
C LYS A 255 21.46 -16.44 4.76
N GLU A 256 21.97 -15.22 4.64
CA GLU A 256 22.26 -14.33 5.76
C GLU A 256 21.06 -13.43 6.05
N GLU A 257 20.84 -13.09 7.31
CA GLU A 257 19.78 -12.18 7.72
C GLU A 257 20.11 -10.72 7.41
N LYS A 258 21.39 -10.39 7.32
CA LYS A 258 21.93 -9.05 7.15
C LYS A 258 22.94 -8.99 6.00
N THR A 259 23.02 -7.84 5.37
CA THR A 259 23.90 -7.56 4.24
C THR A 259 24.65 -6.25 4.46
N ASN A 260 25.95 -6.25 4.17
CA ASN A 260 26.75 -5.02 4.11
C ASN A 260 26.69 -4.44 2.70
N MET A 261 25.80 -3.46 2.49
CA MET A 261 25.61 -2.80 1.19
C MET A 261 26.81 -1.97 0.78
N CYS A 262 27.51 -1.34 1.75
CA CYS A 262 28.71 -0.54 1.45
C CYS A 262 29.80 -1.40 0.82
N LYS A 263 30.08 -2.58 1.42
CA LYS A 263 31.05 -3.53 0.90
C LYS A 263 30.61 -4.11 -0.46
N ALA A 264 29.35 -4.51 -0.59
CA ALA A 264 28.83 -5.09 -1.82
C ALA A 264 28.88 -4.12 -3.01
N ILE A 265 28.73 -2.82 -2.76
CA ILE A 265 28.85 -1.78 -3.81
C ILE A 265 30.32 -1.47 -4.13
N GLN A 266 31.22 -1.50 -3.14
CA GLN A 266 32.66 -1.33 -3.38
C GLN A 266 33.23 -2.44 -4.27
N GLU A 267 32.84 -3.70 -4.03
CA GLU A 267 33.24 -4.86 -4.83
C GLU A 267 32.78 -4.80 -6.31
N LEU A 268 31.86 -3.90 -6.67
CA LEU A 268 31.47 -3.66 -8.07
C LEU A 268 32.38 -2.66 -8.77
N GLN A 269 33.15 -1.88 -8.03
CA GLN A 269 34.03 -0.81 -8.57
C GLN A 269 35.44 -1.29 -8.81
N ASP A 270 35.82 -2.44 -8.23
CA ASP A 270 37.07 -3.14 -8.42
C ASP A 270 36.96 -4.19 -9.55
#